data_61194fa92240517660e4621d032454be
#
_entry.id   61194fa92240517660e4621d032454be
#
_cell.length_a   1.000
_cell.length_b   1.000
_cell.length_c   1.000
_cell.angle_alpha   90.00
_cell.angle_beta   90.00
_cell.angle_gamma   90.00
#
_symmetry.space_group_name_H-M   'P 1'
#
loop_
_entity.id
_entity.type
_entity.pdbx_description
1 polymer ?
#
loop_
_entity_poly.entity_id
_entity_poly.type
_entity_poly.pdbx_seq_one_letter_code
_entity_poly.pdbx_strand_id
1 'polypeptide(L)'
;MPTRRHVISFASAAGAFAALSTMAGIFSERGQTGTIQTGSAQNAAQARLRTVATFSILGDIVGNVGGERVQLTTLVGPNGDVHVYVPAPGDVKTVALADIVFVNGLGLEGWLDRLIASSATRAPVVVTSRGIVPRNGLRAQDYGARDPHAWQSVANAKIYVGNIRDGLIAADPHGEKTYEANATVYLAKLNDLDAEIKTAIESVPAARRKAITAHDAFGYFGDAYGVEFIAPEGLSTEAEPSAGGVARLIDQIRRQKIPAVFMENVTDPRLAQRIAEETGAKIGGTLYSDALSPPNGPAATYIDMMRSNLRELTSVLTC
;
A
#
# COMPACT_ATOMS: atom_id res chain seq x y z
N MET A 1 -10.84 22.18 -44.95
CA MET A 1 -10.44 23.61 -44.88
C MET A 1 -9.48 23.76 -43.72
N PRO A 2 -8.25 24.26 -43.97
CA PRO A 2 -7.21 24.33 -42.95
C PRO A 2 -7.06 25.75 -42.42
N THR A 3 -6.72 25.88 -41.11
CA THR A 3 -6.31 27.18 -40.56
C THR A 3 -5.16 26.99 -39.58
N ARG A 4 -4.07 27.39 -40.01
CA ARG A 4 -3.06 28.43 -39.63
C ARG A 4 -2.30 28.18 -38.32
N ARG A 5 -1.06 27.77 -38.53
CA ARG A 5 0.09 27.89 -37.61
C ARG A 5 0.47 29.38 -37.45
N HIS A 6 0.79 29.79 -36.21
CA HIS A 6 1.59 30.98 -35.95
C HIS A 6 2.94 30.57 -35.37
N VAL A 7 3.97 30.84 -36.15
CA VAL A 7 5.39 30.81 -35.77
C VAL A 7 5.74 32.21 -35.31
N ILE A 8 6.34 32.34 -34.13
CA ILE A 8 6.98 33.59 -33.69
C ILE A 8 8.45 33.31 -33.49
N SER A 9 9.25 33.93 -34.39
CA SER A 9 10.71 34.06 -34.28
C SER A 9 11.08 35.19 -33.32
N PHE A 10 12.07 34.98 -32.48
CA PHE A 10 12.80 36.06 -31.79
C PHE A 10 14.24 36.10 -32.25
N ALA A 11 14.62 37.28 -32.73
CA ALA A 11 15.93 37.60 -33.19
C ALA A 11 16.86 38.09 -32.07
N SER A 12 18.14 37.79 -32.26
CA SER A 12 19.28 38.20 -31.43
C SER A 12 19.57 39.70 -31.57
N ALA A 13 20.07 40.30 -30.49
CA ALA A 13 20.90 41.55 -30.54
C ALA A 13 22.05 41.48 -29.55
N ALA A 14 23.23 41.49 -30.12
CA ALA A 14 24.49 41.68 -29.44
C ALA A 14 24.80 43.19 -29.27
N GLY A 15 25.42 43.57 -28.16
CA GLY A 15 25.89 44.91 -27.92
C GLY A 15 27.10 44.90 -26.98
N ALA A 16 28.30 45.07 -27.56
CA ALA A 16 29.54 45.26 -26.85
C ALA A 16 29.75 46.75 -26.56
N PHE A 17 30.28 47.07 -25.38
CA PHE A 17 31.06 48.32 -25.16
C PHE A 17 32.17 48.13 -24.15
N ALA A 18 33.37 48.42 -24.59
CA ALA A 18 34.60 48.55 -23.82
C ALA A 18 34.85 50.01 -23.45
N ALA A 19 35.41 50.30 -22.31
CA ALA A 19 36.28 51.46 -22.08
C ALA A 19 37.13 51.29 -20.81
N LEU A 20 38.40 51.48 -20.98
CA LEU A 20 39.49 51.63 -20.02
C LEU A 20 39.33 52.87 -19.13
N SER A 21 39.85 52.83 -17.91
CA SER A 21 40.75 53.88 -17.40
C SER A 21 41.44 53.45 -16.11
N THR A 22 42.74 53.56 -16.12
CA THR A 22 43.75 53.40 -15.06
C THR A 22 43.71 54.59 -14.09
N MET A 23 43.91 54.32 -12.77
CA MET A 23 44.82 55.17 -11.93
C MET A 23 45.24 54.42 -10.66
N ALA A 24 46.52 54.50 -10.43
CA ALA A 24 47.23 53.95 -9.28
C ALA A 24 47.12 54.89 -8.04
N GLY A 25 47.03 54.24 -6.89
CA GLY A 25 47.15 54.93 -5.57
C GLY A 25 47.64 53.94 -4.54
N ILE A 26 48.93 54.18 -4.14
CA ILE A 26 49.68 53.49 -3.07
C ILE A 26 49.14 53.98 -1.73
N PHE A 27 48.78 53.13 -0.77
CA PHE A 27 48.95 53.36 0.66
C PHE A 27 48.77 52.07 1.51
N SER A 28 49.87 51.72 2.13
CA SER A 28 50.11 51.30 3.53
C SER A 28 49.31 50.09 4.12
N GLU A 29 50.13 49.11 4.50
CA GLU A 29 49.79 47.95 5.35
C GLU A 29 49.20 48.39 6.72
N ARG A 30 48.10 47.70 7.08
CA ARG A 30 47.86 47.32 8.47
C ARG A 30 47.15 45.99 8.47
N GLY A 31 47.78 44.97 9.06
CA GLY A 31 47.25 43.64 9.25
C GLY A 31 45.95 43.67 10.02
N GLN A 32 44.95 43.05 9.38
CA GLN A 32 43.80 42.48 10.07
C GLN A 32 43.75 41.00 9.71
N THR A 33 44.02 40.18 10.72
CA THR A 33 43.72 38.76 10.72
C THR A 33 42.22 38.60 10.51
N GLY A 34 41.84 38.48 9.25
CA GLY A 34 40.47 38.09 8.88
C GLY A 34 40.24 36.63 9.28
N THR A 35 39.51 36.44 10.36
CA THR A 35 38.94 35.17 10.73
C THR A 35 38.11 34.69 9.53
N ILE A 36 38.59 33.63 8.88
CA ILE A 36 37.79 32.90 7.91
C ILE A 36 36.63 32.30 8.70
N GLN A 37 35.49 32.96 8.67
CA GLN A 37 34.23 32.33 9.03
C GLN A 37 34.00 31.21 8.00
N THR A 38 34.43 30.01 8.36
CA THR A 38 33.93 28.81 7.77
C THR A 38 32.42 28.84 8.02
N GLY A 39 31.67 29.27 7.01
CA GLY A 39 30.22 29.17 7.01
C GLY A 39 29.86 27.73 7.31
N SER A 40 29.44 27.48 8.54
CA SER A 40 28.71 26.29 8.88
C SER A 40 27.55 26.24 7.90
N ALA A 41 27.66 25.35 6.91
CA ALA A 41 26.49 24.90 6.15
C ALA A 41 25.52 24.34 7.21
N GLN A 42 24.63 25.20 7.70
CA GLN A 42 23.47 24.75 8.44
C GLN A 42 22.75 23.79 7.50
N ASN A 43 22.84 22.51 7.83
CA ASN A 43 21.99 21.48 7.31
C ASN A 43 20.57 21.94 7.65
N ALA A 44 19.95 22.73 6.78
CA ALA A 44 18.54 23.00 6.85
C ALA A 44 17.90 21.62 6.73
N ALA A 45 17.41 21.10 7.84
CA ALA A 45 16.70 19.83 7.88
C ALA A 45 15.61 19.94 6.81
N GLN A 46 15.82 19.27 5.68
CA GLN A 46 14.89 19.34 4.56
C GLN A 46 13.52 18.88 5.07
N ALA A 47 12.50 19.71 4.91
CA ALA A 47 11.17 19.40 5.40
C ALA A 47 10.74 18.05 4.82
N ARG A 48 10.28 17.15 5.69
CA ARG A 48 9.81 15.82 5.27
C ARG A 48 8.57 15.98 4.40
N LEU A 49 8.47 15.18 3.36
CA LEU A 49 7.31 15.13 2.47
C LEU A 49 6.07 14.64 3.25
N ARG A 50 5.04 15.46 3.37
CA ARG A 50 3.78 15.09 4.05
C ARG A 50 3.03 14.10 3.17
N THR A 51 3.06 12.87 3.58
CA THR A 51 2.59 11.72 2.80
C THR A 51 1.38 11.10 3.49
N VAL A 52 0.33 10.83 2.74
CA VAL A 52 -0.86 10.14 3.22
C VAL A 52 -0.96 8.78 2.52
N ALA A 53 -1.26 7.73 3.28
CA ALA A 53 -1.66 6.42 2.78
C ALA A 53 -3.07 6.10 3.29
N THR A 54 -3.89 5.42 2.49
CA THR A 54 -5.29 5.17 2.82
C THR A 54 -5.47 4.16 3.95
N PHE A 55 -4.66 3.11 4.03
CA PHE A 55 -4.78 2.05 5.03
C PHE A 55 -3.42 1.49 5.49
N SER A 56 -3.43 0.74 6.60
CA SER A 56 -2.23 0.36 7.33
C SER A 56 -1.21 -0.44 6.52
N ILE A 57 -1.66 -1.39 5.70
CA ILE A 57 -0.78 -2.21 4.85
C ILE A 57 -0.04 -1.32 3.84
N LEU A 58 -0.78 -0.43 3.18
CA LEU A 58 -0.18 0.53 2.25
C LEU A 58 0.75 1.50 2.97
N GLY A 59 0.36 1.94 4.18
CA GLY A 59 1.19 2.79 5.03
C GLY A 59 2.55 2.17 5.33
N ASP A 60 2.61 0.88 5.67
CA ASP A 60 3.88 0.18 5.91
C ASP A 60 4.76 0.15 4.66
N ILE A 61 4.20 -0.18 3.49
CA ILE A 61 4.96 -0.22 2.24
C ILE A 61 5.49 1.19 1.89
N VAL A 62 4.66 2.23 2.02
CA VAL A 62 5.06 3.63 1.81
C VAL A 62 6.17 4.03 2.78
N GLY A 63 6.06 3.67 4.05
CA GLY A 63 7.07 3.93 5.08
C GLY A 63 8.41 3.27 4.77
N ASN A 64 8.38 2.02 4.30
CA ASN A 64 9.60 1.28 3.92
C ASN A 64 10.33 1.92 2.73
N VAL A 65 9.60 2.49 1.76
CA VAL A 65 10.20 3.15 0.59
C VAL A 65 10.59 4.60 0.92
N GLY A 66 9.72 5.33 1.61
CA GLY A 66 9.92 6.75 1.95
C GLY A 66 11.00 6.99 2.99
N GLY A 67 11.10 6.08 3.98
CA GLY A 67 12.05 6.19 5.09
C GLY A 67 11.91 7.52 5.85
N GLU A 68 13.02 8.09 6.26
CA GLU A 68 13.04 9.33 7.05
C GLU A 68 12.67 10.59 6.24
N ARG A 69 12.57 10.49 4.91
CA ARG A 69 12.22 11.63 4.05
C ARG A 69 10.73 11.94 4.05
N VAL A 70 9.89 11.02 4.52
CA VAL A 70 8.43 11.20 4.56
C VAL A 70 7.94 11.44 5.99
N GLN A 71 6.92 12.28 6.12
CA GLN A 71 6.07 12.36 7.29
C GLN A 71 4.75 11.67 6.94
N LEU A 72 4.70 10.38 7.26
CA LEU A 72 3.58 9.52 6.87
C LEU A 72 2.42 9.61 7.85
N THR A 73 1.22 9.74 7.32
CA THR A 73 -0.05 9.56 8.04
C THR A 73 -0.88 8.51 7.33
N THR A 74 -1.38 7.53 8.07
CA THR A 74 -2.27 6.49 7.57
C THR A 74 -3.69 6.78 8.06
N LEU A 75 -4.68 6.81 7.14
CA LEU A 75 -6.07 7.16 7.47
C LEU A 75 -6.76 6.03 8.23
N VAL A 76 -6.75 4.82 7.66
CA VAL A 76 -7.30 3.63 8.32
C VAL A 76 -6.16 2.87 9.00
N GLY A 77 -6.12 2.93 10.32
CA GLY A 77 -5.06 2.36 11.15
C GLY A 77 -5.12 0.82 11.28
N PRO A 78 -4.26 0.25 12.14
CA PRO A 78 -4.26 -1.17 12.45
C PRO A 78 -5.64 -1.67 12.89
N ASN A 79 -6.01 -2.88 12.47
CA ASN A 79 -7.32 -3.52 12.70
C ASN A 79 -8.53 -2.69 12.21
N GLY A 80 -8.30 -1.62 11.46
CA GLY A 80 -9.38 -0.83 10.87
C GLY A 80 -9.85 -1.45 9.56
N ASP A 81 -11.15 -1.50 9.35
CA ASP A 81 -11.75 -1.96 8.11
C ASP A 81 -11.81 -0.82 7.10
N VAL A 82 -11.08 -0.97 5.99
CA VAL A 82 -10.98 0.04 4.93
C VAL A 82 -12.23 0.12 4.06
N HIS A 83 -13.01 -0.96 3.94
CA HIS A 83 -14.20 -0.99 3.09
C HIS A 83 -15.32 -0.11 3.65
N VAL A 84 -15.52 -0.14 4.96
CA VAL A 84 -16.61 0.56 5.65
C VAL A 84 -16.17 1.83 6.39
N TYR A 85 -14.94 2.28 6.12
CA TYR A 85 -14.39 3.46 6.76
C TYR A 85 -15.19 4.72 6.44
N VAL A 86 -15.45 5.51 7.47
CA VAL A 86 -16.10 6.82 7.35
C VAL A 86 -15.10 7.90 7.71
N PRO A 87 -14.60 8.69 6.73
CA PRO A 87 -13.64 9.75 6.99
C PRO A 87 -14.15 10.81 7.97
N ALA A 88 -13.34 11.15 8.96
CA ALA A 88 -13.61 12.20 9.92
C ALA A 88 -13.16 13.58 9.39
N PRO A 89 -13.62 14.70 9.97
CA PRO A 89 -13.13 16.04 9.61
C PRO A 89 -11.60 16.21 9.73
N GLY A 90 -10.96 15.44 10.61
CA GLY A 90 -9.52 15.39 10.75
C GLY A 90 -8.82 14.85 9.49
N ASP A 91 -9.41 13.85 8.83
CA ASP A 91 -8.86 13.25 7.62
C ASP A 91 -8.94 14.21 6.44
N VAL A 92 -10.04 14.96 6.34
CA VAL A 92 -10.19 16.04 5.34
C VAL A 92 -9.04 17.05 5.48
N LYS A 93 -8.73 17.46 6.71
CA LYS A 93 -7.61 18.38 6.99
C LYS A 93 -6.25 17.75 6.67
N THR A 94 -6.06 16.48 7.02
CA THR A 94 -4.83 15.74 6.76
C THR A 94 -4.57 15.64 5.25
N VAL A 95 -5.58 15.27 4.46
CA VAL A 95 -5.47 15.17 3.00
C VAL A 95 -5.30 16.56 2.35
N ALA A 96 -5.97 17.61 2.87
CA ALA A 96 -5.80 18.98 2.39
C ALA A 96 -4.35 19.49 2.53
N LEU A 97 -3.63 19.05 3.55
CA LEU A 97 -2.26 19.44 3.85
C LEU A 97 -1.20 18.50 3.26
N ALA A 98 -1.60 17.40 2.66
CA ALA A 98 -0.68 16.42 2.07
C ALA A 98 0.06 17.00 0.87
N ASP A 99 1.29 16.54 0.67
CA ASP A 99 2.09 16.79 -0.53
C ASP A 99 1.89 15.66 -1.56
N ILE A 100 1.51 14.45 -1.10
CA ILE A 100 1.17 13.28 -1.91
C ILE A 100 0.24 12.34 -1.15
N VAL A 101 -0.68 11.68 -1.87
CA VAL A 101 -1.63 10.70 -1.34
C VAL A 101 -1.47 9.38 -2.08
N PHE A 102 -1.23 8.29 -1.37
CA PHE A 102 -1.19 6.92 -1.90
C PHE A 102 -2.49 6.19 -1.59
N VAL A 103 -3.06 5.56 -2.61
CA VAL A 103 -4.31 4.80 -2.55
C VAL A 103 -4.12 3.42 -3.17
N ASN A 104 -4.94 2.45 -2.76
CA ASN A 104 -4.93 1.14 -3.39
C ASN A 104 -5.44 1.21 -4.83
N GLY A 105 -6.63 1.76 -5.00
CA GLY A 105 -7.39 1.66 -6.23
C GLY A 105 -8.20 0.36 -6.30
N LEU A 106 -8.56 -0.08 -7.51
CA LEU A 106 -9.40 -1.26 -7.77
C LEU A 106 -10.77 -1.22 -7.08
N GLY A 107 -11.19 -0.07 -6.57
CA GLY A 107 -12.48 0.12 -5.91
C GLY A 107 -12.47 -0.15 -4.39
N LEU A 108 -11.30 -0.35 -3.76
CA LEU A 108 -11.19 -0.60 -2.32
C LEU A 108 -11.79 0.53 -1.50
N GLU A 109 -11.35 1.74 -1.79
CA GLU A 109 -11.71 2.94 -1.02
C GLU A 109 -12.98 3.60 -1.58
N GLY A 110 -14.15 3.02 -1.36
CA GLY A 110 -15.43 3.55 -1.85
C GLY A 110 -15.78 4.97 -1.33
N TRP A 111 -15.12 5.40 -0.24
CA TRP A 111 -15.26 6.71 0.39
C TRP A 111 -14.29 7.78 -0.17
N LEU A 112 -13.26 7.38 -0.94
CA LEU A 112 -12.14 8.23 -1.33
C LEU A 112 -12.53 9.46 -2.13
N ASP A 113 -13.36 9.31 -3.15
CA ASP A 113 -13.75 10.43 -4.04
C ASP A 113 -14.40 11.58 -3.26
N ARG A 114 -15.24 11.22 -2.26
CA ARG A 114 -15.87 12.21 -1.38
C ARG A 114 -14.85 12.90 -0.49
N LEU A 115 -13.87 12.17 0.04
CA LEU A 115 -12.79 12.71 0.86
C LEU A 115 -11.91 13.68 0.06
N ILE A 116 -11.47 13.29 -1.14
CA ILE A 116 -10.66 14.13 -2.03
C ILE A 116 -11.41 15.42 -2.39
N ALA A 117 -12.68 15.30 -2.79
CA ALA A 117 -13.51 16.47 -3.10
C ALA A 117 -13.67 17.40 -1.90
N SER A 118 -13.92 16.86 -0.70
CA SER A 118 -14.11 17.64 0.53
C SER A 118 -12.82 18.31 1.01
N SER A 119 -11.66 17.69 0.78
CA SER A 119 -10.36 18.23 1.18
C SER A 119 -9.87 19.38 0.29
N ALA A 120 -10.42 19.50 -0.93
CA ALA A 120 -9.92 20.41 -1.97
C ALA A 120 -8.39 20.33 -2.17
N THR A 121 -7.79 19.16 -1.89
CA THR A 121 -6.36 18.96 -2.03
C THR A 121 -5.91 19.14 -3.49
N ARG A 122 -4.67 19.60 -3.64
CA ARG A 122 -3.96 19.63 -4.94
C ARG A 122 -2.84 18.58 -5.01
N ALA A 123 -2.69 17.78 -3.96
CA ALA A 123 -1.71 16.72 -3.91
C ALA A 123 -1.99 15.67 -4.99
N PRO A 124 -0.97 15.17 -5.69
CA PRO A 124 -1.14 14.04 -6.59
C PRO A 124 -1.65 12.82 -5.82
N VAL A 125 -2.63 12.13 -6.38
CA VAL A 125 -3.16 10.86 -5.89
C VAL A 125 -2.54 9.73 -6.71
N VAL A 126 -1.75 8.89 -6.06
CA VAL A 126 -1.03 7.78 -6.69
C VAL A 126 -1.77 6.47 -6.43
N VAL A 127 -2.27 5.84 -7.49
CA VAL A 127 -2.88 4.50 -7.43
C VAL A 127 -1.77 3.46 -7.44
N THR A 128 -1.56 2.79 -6.30
CA THR A 128 -0.43 1.86 -6.12
C THR A 128 -0.61 0.54 -6.83
N SER A 129 -1.84 0.13 -7.12
CA SER A 129 -2.15 -1.07 -7.93
C SER A 129 -2.04 -0.87 -9.44
N ARG A 130 -1.60 0.30 -9.92
CA ARG A 130 -1.45 0.54 -11.36
C ARG A 130 -0.51 -0.48 -11.99
N GLY A 131 -0.92 -1.07 -13.12
CA GLY A 131 -0.14 -2.07 -13.85
C GLY A 131 -0.38 -3.51 -13.39
N ILE A 132 -1.14 -3.74 -12.31
CA ILE A 132 -1.58 -5.08 -11.92
C ILE A 132 -2.71 -5.52 -12.84
N VAL A 133 -2.68 -6.79 -13.25
CA VAL A 133 -3.80 -7.42 -13.95
C VAL A 133 -4.89 -7.70 -12.92
N PRO A 134 -6.06 -7.03 -13.00
CA PRO A 134 -7.09 -7.20 -11.99
C PRO A 134 -7.67 -8.61 -12.04
N ARG A 135 -7.84 -9.21 -10.86
CA ARG A 135 -8.71 -10.35 -10.65
C ARG A 135 -10.15 -9.86 -10.57
N ASN A 136 -11.09 -10.62 -11.09
CA ASN A 136 -12.51 -10.30 -10.98
C ASN A 136 -13.14 -11.11 -9.84
N GLY A 137 -14.18 -10.55 -9.21
CA GLY A 137 -15.00 -11.28 -8.26
C GLY A 137 -15.63 -12.51 -8.93
N LEU A 138 -15.57 -13.66 -8.27
CA LEU A 138 -16.09 -14.93 -8.79
C LEU A 138 -17.55 -15.17 -8.42
N ARG A 139 -18.09 -14.41 -7.49
CA ARG A 139 -19.45 -14.60 -6.97
C ARG A 139 -20.46 -13.79 -7.79
N ALA A 140 -21.71 -14.25 -7.84
CA ALA A 140 -22.77 -13.58 -8.59
C ALA A 140 -22.99 -12.11 -8.15
N GLN A 141 -22.83 -11.82 -6.84
CA GLN A 141 -22.96 -10.48 -6.29
C GLN A 141 -21.78 -9.56 -6.67
N ASP A 142 -20.62 -10.13 -6.94
CA ASP A 142 -19.38 -9.40 -7.28
C ASP A 142 -19.13 -9.44 -8.79
N TYR A 143 -20.09 -9.92 -9.58
CA TYR A 143 -19.92 -10.09 -11.02
C TYR A 143 -19.58 -8.75 -11.69
N GLY A 144 -18.40 -8.70 -12.32
CA GLY A 144 -17.87 -7.50 -12.95
C GLY A 144 -17.12 -6.55 -12.01
N ALA A 145 -17.18 -6.77 -10.69
CA ALA A 145 -16.34 -6.04 -9.73
C ALA A 145 -14.89 -6.56 -9.80
N ARG A 146 -13.95 -5.65 -9.64
CA ARG A 146 -12.52 -6.00 -9.52
C ARG A 146 -12.21 -6.34 -8.08
N ASP A 147 -11.46 -7.43 -7.88
CA ASP A 147 -10.93 -7.77 -6.57
C ASP A 147 -9.87 -6.72 -6.15
N PRO A 148 -10.08 -5.99 -5.05
CA PRO A 148 -9.16 -4.94 -4.64
C PRO A 148 -7.93 -5.44 -3.87
N HIS A 149 -7.92 -6.70 -3.39
CA HIS A 149 -6.96 -7.22 -2.42
C HIS A 149 -5.62 -7.65 -3.06
N ALA A 150 -5.13 -6.85 -4.00
CA ALA A 150 -3.96 -7.22 -4.82
C ALA A 150 -2.66 -7.39 -4.01
N TRP A 151 -2.54 -6.74 -2.85
CA TRP A 151 -1.40 -6.89 -1.92
C TRP A 151 -1.24 -8.29 -1.35
N GLN A 152 -2.27 -9.13 -1.40
CA GLN A 152 -2.19 -10.53 -0.96
C GLN A 152 -1.26 -11.40 -1.82
N SER A 153 -0.87 -10.93 -3.01
CA SER A 153 0.23 -11.49 -3.79
C SER A 153 1.50 -10.66 -3.61
N VAL A 154 2.59 -11.29 -3.16
CA VAL A 154 3.88 -10.60 -3.02
C VAL A 154 4.39 -10.08 -4.36
N ALA A 155 4.09 -10.76 -5.47
CA ALA A 155 4.42 -10.27 -6.81
C ALA A 155 3.75 -8.93 -7.11
N ASN A 156 2.49 -8.76 -6.70
CA ASN A 156 1.77 -7.49 -6.83
C ASN A 156 2.31 -6.44 -5.86
N ALA A 157 2.66 -6.81 -4.62
CA ALA A 157 3.28 -5.89 -3.67
C ALA A 157 4.58 -5.27 -4.20
N LYS A 158 5.35 -6.02 -5.00
CA LYS A 158 6.54 -5.48 -5.69
C LYS A 158 6.18 -4.38 -6.70
N ILE A 159 5.02 -4.48 -7.37
CA ILE A 159 4.50 -3.42 -8.26
C ILE A 159 4.11 -2.19 -7.44
N TYR A 160 3.47 -2.37 -6.25
CA TYR A 160 3.19 -1.27 -5.34
C TYR A 160 4.46 -0.51 -4.95
N VAL A 161 5.53 -1.23 -4.59
CA VAL A 161 6.83 -0.62 -4.26
C VAL A 161 7.35 0.24 -5.40
N GLY A 162 7.26 -0.24 -6.65
CA GLY A 162 7.64 0.53 -7.83
C GLY A 162 6.82 1.82 -8.00
N ASN A 163 5.49 1.71 -7.91
CA ASN A 163 4.59 2.87 -8.06
C ASN A 163 4.77 3.89 -6.92
N ILE A 164 5.01 3.42 -5.69
CA ILE A 164 5.29 4.27 -4.53
C ILE A 164 6.60 5.01 -4.73
N ARG A 165 7.69 4.30 -5.10
CA ARG A 165 8.98 4.90 -5.40
C ARG A 165 8.86 6.02 -6.43
N ASP A 166 8.21 5.72 -7.55
CA ASP A 166 8.06 6.67 -8.66
C ASP A 166 7.22 7.88 -8.26
N GLY A 167 6.16 7.67 -7.46
CA GLY A 167 5.35 8.74 -6.91
C GLY A 167 6.14 9.65 -5.94
N LEU A 168 6.95 9.07 -5.05
CA LEU A 168 7.80 9.82 -4.13
C LEU A 168 8.87 10.62 -4.87
N ILE A 169 9.52 10.03 -5.89
CA ILE A 169 10.52 10.73 -6.73
C ILE A 169 9.86 11.92 -7.45
N ALA A 170 8.66 11.73 -7.99
CA ALA A 170 7.94 12.80 -8.67
C ALA A 170 7.59 13.97 -7.73
N ALA A 171 7.24 13.69 -6.46
CA ALA A 171 6.90 14.70 -5.46
C ALA A 171 8.14 15.32 -4.78
N ASP A 172 9.23 14.58 -4.64
CA ASP A 172 10.50 15.00 -4.03
C ASP A 172 11.69 14.49 -4.84
N PRO A 173 12.04 15.12 -5.96
CA PRO A 173 13.17 14.69 -6.81
C PRO A 173 14.52 14.66 -6.08
N HIS A 174 14.71 15.47 -5.04
CA HIS A 174 15.93 15.45 -4.24
C HIS A 174 16.11 14.18 -3.42
N GLY A 175 15.02 13.42 -3.21
CA GLY A 175 15.01 12.13 -2.51
C GLY A 175 15.29 10.92 -3.39
N GLU A 176 15.38 11.04 -4.70
CA GLU A 176 15.44 9.96 -5.69
C GLU A 176 16.37 8.81 -5.25
N LYS A 177 17.64 9.12 -4.97
CA LYS A 177 18.63 8.10 -4.56
C LYS A 177 18.24 7.35 -3.28
N THR A 178 17.59 8.04 -2.34
CA THR A 178 17.11 7.43 -1.09
C THR A 178 15.94 6.49 -1.36
N TYR A 179 14.97 6.93 -2.15
CA TYR A 179 13.80 6.13 -2.50
C TYR A 179 14.17 4.90 -3.33
N GLU A 180 15.09 5.04 -4.29
CA GLU A 180 15.63 3.92 -5.07
C GLU A 180 16.37 2.90 -4.20
N ALA A 181 17.22 3.36 -3.30
CA ALA A 181 17.96 2.49 -2.37
C ALA A 181 17.01 1.74 -1.44
N ASN A 182 16.04 2.44 -0.83
CA ASN A 182 15.05 1.86 0.05
C ASN A 182 14.16 0.83 -0.69
N ALA A 183 13.67 1.19 -1.88
CA ALA A 183 12.89 0.28 -2.72
C ALA A 183 13.68 -0.98 -3.06
N THR A 184 14.96 -0.86 -3.43
CA THR A 184 15.84 -2.00 -3.73
C THR A 184 15.95 -2.93 -2.53
N VAL A 185 16.22 -2.39 -1.33
CA VAL A 185 16.33 -3.18 -0.09
C VAL A 185 15.00 -3.88 0.23
N TYR A 186 13.87 -3.17 0.08
CA TYR A 186 12.57 -3.74 0.39
C TYR A 186 12.14 -4.80 -0.62
N LEU A 187 12.41 -4.60 -1.91
CA LEU A 187 12.19 -5.60 -2.96
C LEU A 187 12.99 -6.89 -2.73
N ALA A 188 14.22 -6.80 -2.23
CA ALA A 188 15.00 -7.98 -1.84
C ALA A 188 14.28 -8.78 -0.73
N LYS A 189 13.82 -8.11 0.34
CA LYS A 189 13.05 -8.75 1.40
C LYS A 189 11.74 -9.38 0.90
N LEU A 190 11.07 -8.74 -0.07
CA LEU A 190 9.86 -9.29 -0.69
C LEU A 190 10.17 -10.53 -1.56
N ASN A 191 11.34 -10.59 -2.21
CA ASN A 191 11.75 -11.79 -2.93
C ASN A 191 11.96 -12.98 -1.99
N ASP A 192 12.61 -12.73 -0.84
CA ASP A 192 12.82 -13.77 0.18
C ASP A 192 11.46 -14.26 0.75
N LEU A 193 10.54 -13.33 1.04
CA LEU A 193 9.20 -13.66 1.51
C LEU A 193 8.40 -14.49 0.48
N ASP A 194 8.47 -14.13 -0.80
CA ASP A 194 7.77 -14.85 -1.88
C ASP A 194 8.27 -16.32 -1.98
N ALA A 195 9.58 -16.51 -1.88
CA ALA A 195 10.20 -17.83 -1.87
C ALA A 195 9.82 -18.63 -0.61
N GLU A 196 9.82 -17.97 0.57
CA GLU A 196 9.40 -18.57 1.85
C GLU A 196 7.96 -19.09 1.76
N ILE A 197 7.03 -18.26 1.26
CA ILE A 197 5.61 -18.64 1.13
C ILE A 197 5.44 -19.80 0.17
N LYS A 198 6.08 -19.76 -1.02
CA LYS A 198 6.02 -20.84 -2.01
C LYS A 198 6.47 -22.17 -1.40
N THR A 199 7.65 -22.19 -0.79
CA THR A 199 8.21 -23.39 -0.17
C THR A 199 7.29 -23.95 0.92
N ALA A 200 6.75 -23.09 1.78
CA ALA A 200 5.90 -23.53 2.87
C ALA A 200 4.54 -24.06 2.37
N ILE A 201 3.92 -23.42 1.38
CA ILE A 201 2.65 -23.92 0.82
C ILE A 201 2.88 -25.21 -0.01
N GLU A 202 4.00 -25.35 -0.69
CA GLU A 202 4.34 -26.60 -1.40
C GLU A 202 4.45 -27.78 -0.46
N SER A 203 4.81 -27.59 0.80
CA SER A 203 4.84 -28.64 1.82
C SER A 203 3.45 -29.12 2.27
N VAL A 204 2.40 -28.34 2.03
CA VAL A 204 1.02 -28.72 2.31
C VAL A 204 0.51 -29.65 1.19
N PRO A 205 -0.09 -30.81 1.51
CA PRO A 205 -0.68 -31.68 0.48
C PRO A 205 -1.73 -30.95 -0.37
N ALA A 206 -1.68 -31.06 -1.70
CA ALA A 206 -2.55 -30.31 -2.61
C ALA A 206 -4.04 -30.48 -2.30
N ALA A 207 -4.47 -31.70 -1.92
CA ALA A 207 -5.87 -31.97 -1.53
C ALA A 207 -6.33 -31.22 -0.28
N ARG A 208 -5.40 -30.66 0.51
CA ARG A 208 -5.68 -29.94 1.76
C ARG A 208 -5.53 -28.44 1.64
N ARG A 209 -5.07 -27.92 0.50
CA ARG A 209 -4.89 -26.48 0.26
C ARG A 209 -6.24 -25.78 0.04
N LYS A 210 -7.16 -25.93 1.01
CA LYS A 210 -8.48 -25.32 1.01
C LYS A 210 -8.75 -24.70 2.37
N ALA A 211 -9.21 -23.46 2.37
CA ALA A 211 -9.48 -22.69 3.58
C ALA A 211 -10.77 -21.88 3.42
N ILE A 212 -11.47 -21.67 4.54
CA ILE A 212 -12.59 -20.74 4.62
C ILE A 212 -12.15 -19.51 5.36
N THR A 213 -12.47 -18.34 4.80
CA THR A 213 -12.27 -17.00 5.36
C THR A 213 -13.62 -16.32 5.53
N ALA A 214 -13.69 -15.18 6.21
CA ALA A 214 -14.94 -14.47 6.41
C ALA A 214 -15.40 -13.78 5.12
N HIS A 215 -14.49 -13.05 4.43
CA HIS A 215 -14.78 -12.43 3.13
C HIS A 215 -13.75 -12.83 2.05
N ASP A 216 -14.04 -12.52 0.78
CA ASP A 216 -13.23 -12.92 -0.39
C ASP A 216 -12.02 -12.01 -0.61
N ALA A 217 -11.10 -11.99 0.38
CA ALA A 217 -9.90 -11.16 0.35
C ALA A 217 -8.63 -11.87 -0.14
N PHE A 218 -8.61 -13.20 -0.17
CA PHE A 218 -7.39 -13.98 -0.40
C PHE A 218 -7.25 -14.53 -1.81
N GLY A 219 -8.05 -14.04 -2.76
CA GLY A 219 -8.05 -14.53 -4.12
C GLY A 219 -6.70 -14.44 -4.82
N TYR A 220 -6.00 -13.29 -4.70
CA TYR A 220 -4.65 -13.13 -5.27
C TYR A 220 -3.59 -14.01 -4.58
N PHE A 221 -3.74 -14.29 -3.28
CA PHE A 221 -2.88 -15.25 -2.60
C PHE A 221 -3.14 -16.66 -3.14
N GLY A 222 -4.40 -17.02 -3.30
CA GLY A 222 -4.81 -18.32 -3.85
C GLY A 222 -4.23 -18.57 -5.24
N ASP A 223 -4.36 -17.59 -6.13
CA ASP A 223 -3.83 -17.67 -7.50
C ASP A 223 -2.28 -17.72 -7.53
N ALA A 224 -1.61 -17.02 -6.60
CA ALA A 224 -0.15 -16.97 -6.56
C ALA A 224 0.51 -18.24 -5.96
N TYR A 225 -0.17 -18.87 -4.97
CA TYR A 225 0.45 -19.92 -4.15
C TYR A 225 -0.31 -21.26 -4.16
N GLY A 226 -1.44 -21.33 -4.86
CA GLY A 226 -2.17 -22.60 -5.05
C GLY A 226 -2.98 -23.02 -3.84
N VAL A 227 -3.62 -22.07 -3.13
CA VAL A 227 -4.58 -22.32 -2.05
C VAL A 227 -5.98 -21.88 -2.49
N GLU A 228 -6.97 -22.75 -2.37
CA GLU A 228 -8.37 -22.42 -2.65
C GLU A 228 -9.00 -21.78 -1.42
N PHE A 229 -9.40 -20.49 -1.54
CA PHE A 229 -10.14 -19.78 -0.51
C PHE A 229 -11.62 -19.70 -0.87
N ILE A 230 -12.48 -19.90 0.12
CA ILE A 230 -13.93 -19.86 -0.01
C ILE A 230 -14.46 -18.99 1.12
N ALA A 231 -15.27 -17.99 0.79
CA ALA A 231 -15.81 -17.05 1.76
C ALA A 231 -17.34 -16.93 1.68
N PRO A 232 -18.07 -16.75 2.80
CA PRO A 232 -19.50 -16.46 2.79
C PRO A 232 -19.83 -15.04 2.33
N GLU A 233 -18.94 -14.08 2.63
CA GLU A 233 -19.04 -12.69 2.19
C GLU A 233 -18.34 -12.48 0.84
N GLY A 234 -18.69 -11.38 0.15
CA GLY A 234 -18.07 -11.00 -1.13
C GLY A 234 -16.73 -10.30 -0.96
N LEU A 235 -16.37 -9.50 -1.97
CA LEU A 235 -15.14 -8.71 -2.01
C LEU A 235 -15.12 -7.53 -1.02
N SER A 236 -16.25 -7.21 -0.40
CA SER A 236 -16.38 -6.13 0.59
C SER A 236 -17.08 -6.65 1.83
N THR A 237 -16.67 -6.13 2.97
CA THR A 237 -17.28 -6.39 4.29
C THR A 237 -18.53 -5.54 4.55
N GLU A 238 -18.93 -4.66 3.60
CA GLU A 238 -20.07 -3.76 3.75
C GLU A 238 -21.41 -4.48 3.90
N ALA A 239 -21.54 -5.68 3.33
CA ALA A 239 -22.76 -6.46 3.35
C ALA A 239 -22.55 -7.80 4.05
N GLU A 240 -23.33 -8.04 5.12
CA GLU A 240 -23.33 -9.34 5.79
C GLU A 240 -23.85 -10.47 4.86
N PRO A 241 -23.32 -11.70 5.02
CA PRO A 241 -23.76 -12.81 4.23
C PRO A 241 -25.21 -13.19 4.56
N SER A 242 -26.01 -13.50 3.55
CA SER A 242 -27.37 -13.98 3.77
C SER A 242 -27.40 -15.33 4.47
N ALA A 243 -28.42 -15.60 5.29
CA ALA A 243 -28.61 -16.90 5.96
C ALA A 243 -28.59 -18.07 4.96
N GLY A 244 -29.20 -17.90 3.78
CA GLY A 244 -29.18 -18.90 2.71
C GLY A 244 -27.77 -19.09 2.10
N GLY A 245 -26.94 -18.01 2.04
CA GLY A 245 -25.54 -18.09 1.64
C GLY A 245 -24.70 -18.91 2.61
N VAL A 246 -24.83 -18.64 3.91
CA VAL A 246 -24.17 -19.38 4.99
C VAL A 246 -24.56 -20.86 4.98
N ALA A 247 -25.85 -21.18 4.83
CA ALA A 247 -26.32 -22.57 4.76
C ALA A 247 -25.69 -23.33 3.58
N ARG A 248 -25.67 -22.72 2.40
CA ARG A 248 -25.01 -23.33 1.22
C ARG A 248 -23.52 -23.57 1.43
N LEU A 249 -22.83 -22.62 2.08
CA LEU A 249 -21.41 -22.76 2.43
C LEU A 249 -21.20 -23.92 3.40
N ILE A 250 -22.00 -24.05 4.46
CA ILE A 250 -21.94 -25.16 5.41
C ILE A 250 -22.08 -26.51 4.68
N ASP A 251 -23.05 -26.63 3.78
CA ASP A 251 -23.21 -27.82 2.96
C ASP A 251 -22.02 -28.10 2.04
N GLN A 252 -21.43 -27.06 1.47
CA GLN A 252 -20.22 -27.18 0.64
C GLN A 252 -19.03 -27.67 1.48
N ILE A 253 -18.79 -27.11 2.67
CA ILE A 253 -17.74 -27.52 3.58
C ILE A 253 -17.86 -29.00 3.92
N ARG A 254 -19.06 -29.45 4.27
CA ARG A 254 -19.34 -30.85 4.61
C ARG A 254 -19.07 -31.78 3.42
N ARG A 255 -19.53 -31.42 2.22
CA ARG A 255 -19.33 -32.23 0.99
C ARG A 255 -17.86 -32.30 0.59
N GLN A 256 -17.14 -31.17 0.65
CA GLN A 256 -15.75 -31.07 0.20
C GLN A 256 -14.74 -31.40 1.30
N LYS A 257 -15.22 -31.65 2.54
CA LYS A 257 -14.37 -31.93 3.71
C LYS A 257 -13.27 -30.86 3.90
N ILE A 258 -13.65 -29.58 3.80
CA ILE A 258 -12.72 -28.47 3.95
C ILE A 258 -12.19 -28.47 5.39
N PRO A 259 -10.85 -28.48 5.59
CA PRO A 259 -10.29 -28.80 6.90
C PRO A 259 -10.37 -27.64 7.90
N ALA A 260 -10.41 -26.37 7.43
CA ALA A 260 -10.22 -25.22 8.28
C ALA A 260 -11.08 -24.01 7.95
N VAL A 261 -11.52 -23.32 8.99
CA VAL A 261 -12.15 -21.99 8.96
C VAL A 261 -11.25 -21.02 9.71
N PHE A 262 -10.91 -19.90 9.10
CA PHE A 262 -10.08 -18.87 9.70
C PHE A 262 -10.90 -17.64 10.07
N MET A 263 -10.55 -17.02 11.19
CA MET A 263 -11.04 -15.70 11.57
C MET A 263 -10.23 -14.63 10.81
N GLU A 264 -10.79 -13.44 10.69
CA GLU A 264 -10.09 -12.28 10.17
C GLU A 264 -10.08 -11.14 11.19
N ASN A 265 -9.01 -10.33 11.16
CA ASN A 265 -8.84 -9.27 12.14
C ASN A 265 -9.78 -8.07 11.96
N VAL A 266 -10.45 -7.97 10.81
CA VAL A 266 -11.38 -6.86 10.47
C VAL A 266 -12.85 -7.29 10.51
N THR A 267 -13.16 -8.59 10.73
CA THR A 267 -14.52 -9.11 10.71
C THR A 267 -14.95 -9.66 12.07
N ASP A 268 -16.28 -9.83 12.27
CA ASP A 268 -16.82 -10.44 13.48
C ASP A 268 -16.52 -11.96 13.51
N PRO A 269 -15.81 -12.47 14.53
CA PRO A 269 -15.43 -13.88 14.60
C PRO A 269 -16.59 -14.85 14.81
N ARG A 270 -17.77 -14.37 15.21
CA ARG A 270 -18.96 -15.22 15.51
C ARG A 270 -19.40 -16.03 14.31
N LEU A 271 -19.30 -15.47 13.10
CA LEU A 271 -19.68 -16.21 11.87
C LEU A 271 -18.73 -17.40 11.63
N ALA A 272 -17.42 -17.18 11.72
CA ALA A 272 -16.42 -18.24 11.55
C ALA A 272 -16.59 -19.35 12.62
N GLN A 273 -16.82 -18.95 13.88
CA GLN A 273 -17.08 -19.88 14.99
C GLN A 273 -18.32 -20.73 14.71
N ARG A 274 -19.44 -20.12 14.32
CA ARG A 274 -20.67 -20.84 13.96
C ARG A 274 -20.48 -21.81 12.80
N ILE A 275 -19.79 -21.41 11.75
CA ILE A 275 -19.49 -22.29 10.61
C ILE A 275 -18.65 -23.49 11.08
N ALA A 276 -17.65 -23.29 11.93
CA ALA A 276 -16.84 -24.37 12.47
C ALA A 276 -17.65 -25.33 13.34
N GLU A 277 -18.50 -24.83 14.23
CA GLU A 277 -19.40 -25.64 15.07
C GLU A 277 -20.34 -26.52 14.23
N GLU A 278 -20.93 -25.96 13.18
CA GLU A 278 -21.89 -26.64 12.31
C GLU A 278 -21.24 -27.68 11.37
N THR A 279 -19.96 -27.51 11.06
CA THR A 279 -19.27 -28.35 10.05
C THR A 279 -18.28 -29.33 10.64
N GLY A 280 -17.81 -29.09 11.87
CA GLY A 280 -16.69 -29.81 12.47
C GLY A 280 -15.34 -29.44 11.87
N ALA A 281 -15.25 -28.39 11.05
CA ALA A 281 -13.98 -27.84 10.57
C ALA A 281 -13.19 -27.25 11.73
N LYS A 282 -11.86 -27.37 11.68
CA LYS A 282 -11.01 -26.78 12.72
C LYS A 282 -11.04 -25.25 12.60
N ILE A 283 -11.14 -24.55 13.72
CA ILE A 283 -10.89 -23.12 13.75
C ILE A 283 -9.37 -22.93 13.68
N GLY A 284 -8.91 -22.27 12.61
CA GLY A 284 -7.55 -21.76 12.50
C GLY A 284 -7.36 -20.47 13.31
N GLY A 285 -6.18 -19.93 13.29
CA GLY A 285 -5.92 -18.63 13.90
C GLY A 285 -6.55 -17.47 13.12
N THR A 286 -6.13 -16.26 13.47
CA THR A 286 -6.59 -15.04 12.79
C THR A 286 -5.71 -14.74 11.58
N LEU A 287 -6.32 -14.62 10.41
CA LEU A 287 -5.68 -14.07 9.21
C LEU A 287 -5.85 -12.55 9.16
N TYR A 288 -4.83 -11.89 8.68
CA TYR A 288 -4.84 -10.45 8.44
C TYR A 288 -5.12 -10.22 6.96
N SER A 289 -6.32 -9.75 6.64
CA SER A 289 -6.76 -9.50 5.27
C SER A 289 -6.45 -8.07 4.83
N ASP A 290 -7.06 -7.07 5.49
CA ASP A 290 -7.13 -5.68 5.02
C ASP A 290 -6.43 -4.69 5.94
N ALA A 291 -5.96 -5.12 7.09
CA ALA A 291 -5.26 -4.29 8.05
C ALA A 291 -4.11 -5.03 8.74
N LEU A 292 -3.07 -4.28 9.10
CA LEU A 292 -2.02 -4.75 9.99
C LEU A 292 -2.53 -4.86 11.44
N SER A 293 -1.80 -5.61 12.27
CA SER A 293 -1.98 -5.56 13.72
C SER A 293 -1.40 -4.26 14.31
N PRO A 294 -1.74 -3.91 15.56
CA PRO A 294 -0.99 -2.91 16.33
C PRO A 294 0.51 -3.25 16.40
N PRO A 295 1.38 -2.27 16.70
CA PRO A 295 2.84 -2.45 16.68
C PRO A 295 3.39 -3.60 17.55
N ASN A 296 2.67 -3.98 18.60
CA ASN A 296 3.01 -5.09 19.49
C ASN A 296 2.35 -6.43 19.11
N GLY A 297 1.61 -6.46 18.00
CA GLY A 297 0.94 -7.65 17.49
C GLY A 297 1.80 -8.45 16.51
N PRO A 298 1.30 -9.62 16.04
CA PRO A 298 2.07 -10.54 15.23
C PRO A 298 2.19 -10.13 13.74
N ALA A 299 1.46 -9.11 13.30
CA ALA A 299 1.35 -8.65 11.91
C ALA A 299 1.54 -7.12 11.83
N ALA A 300 2.55 -6.59 12.52
CA ALA A 300 2.78 -5.15 12.62
C ALA A 300 3.33 -4.51 11.33
N THR A 301 3.90 -5.31 10.42
CA THR A 301 4.37 -4.90 9.09
C THR A 301 3.75 -5.79 8.01
N TYR A 302 3.80 -5.38 6.76
CA TYR A 302 3.32 -6.20 5.64
C TYR A 302 4.03 -7.57 5.59
N ILE A 303 5.34 -7.62 5.79
CA ILE A 303 6.11 -8.86 5.82
C ILE A 303 5.68 -9.74 6.99
N ASP A 304 5.52 -9.16 8.19
CA ASP A 304 5.06 -9.91 9.37
C ASP A 304 3.62 -10.41 9.19
N MET A 305 2.76 -9.62 8.56
CA MET A 305 1.39 -10.00 8.21
C MET A 305 1.38 -11.25 7.33
N MET A 306 2.12 -11.23 6.22
CA MET A 306 2.20 -12.38 5.31
C MET A 306 2.79 -13.63 5.99
N ARG A 307 3.80 -13.46 6.84
CA ARG A 307 4.37 -14.55 7.64
C ARG A 307 3.41 -15.05 8.70
N SER A 308 2.64 -14.17 9.35
CA SER A 308 1.62 -14.57 10.31
C SER A 308 0.53 -15.39 9.62
N ASN A 309 0.01 -14.90 8.49
CA ASN A 309 -0.96 -15.64 7.69
C ASN A 309 -0.43 -17.00 7.25
N LEU A 310 0.82 -17.06 6.79
CA LEU A 310 1.46 -18.31 6.39
C LEU A 310 1.53 -19.31 7.53
N ARG A 311 1.95 -18.89 8.73
CA ARG A 311 2.01 -19.76 9.93
C ARG A 311 0.63 -20.32 10.29
N GLU A 312 -0.40 -19.46 10.31
CA GLU A 312 -1.76 -19.89 10.63
C GLU A 312 -2.29 -20.88 9.60
N LEU A 313 -2.12 -20.60 8.30
CA LEU A 313 -2.53 -21.51 7.23
C LEU A 313 -1.81 -22.87 7.34
N THR A 314 -0.50 -22.88 7.46
CA THR A 314 0.28 -24.12 7.47
C THR A 314 0.03 -24.94 8.74
N SER A 315 -0.18 -24.31 9.90
CA SER A 315 -0.44 -25.00 11.18
C SER A 315 -1.67 -25.91 11.14
N VAL A 316 -2.68 -25.57 10.33
CA VAL A 316 -3.91 -26.34 10.22
C VAL A 316 -3.97 -27.19 8.95
N LEU A 317 -3.43 -26.69 7.84
CA LEU A 317 -3.52 -27.37 6.55
C LEU A 317 -2.52 -28.54 6.42
N THR A 318 -1.45 -28.60 7.21
CA THR A 318 -0.50 -29.72 7.22
C THR A 318 -0.92 -30.89 8.14
N CYS A 319 -1.79 -30.67 9.16
CA CYS A 319 -2.23 -31.70 10.13
C CYS A 319 -3.33 -32.64 9.54
#